data_14b445c6eda2efa2b874b20f800254b0
#
_entry.id   14b445c6eda2efa2b874b20f800254b0
#
_cell.length_a   1.000
_cell.length_b   1.000
_cell.length_c   1.000
_cell.angle_alpha   90.00
_cell.angle_beta   90.00
_cell.angle_gamma   90.00
#
_symmetry.space_group_name_H-M   'P 1'
#
loop_
_entity.id
_entity.type
_entity.pdbx_description
1 polymer ?
#
loop_
_entity_poly.entity_id
_entity_poly.type
_entity_poly.pdbx_seq_one_letter_code
_entity_poly.pdbx_strand_id
1 'polypeptide(L)'
;MWNSTKISTKKDLINYISEKSYKKIFVITGQNSFNKSGISKIFYSNFHEKKIKFFFKKSSIPIITELKKIIKSIKIFKPDLIIAAGGGSVIDYAKMGNIIKLGECNRINIIRSRLNFIKRSKLIVIPTTAGSGAEVTSNAVIYINKIKYSVESEKLIPDSFFLIPDYVWGVKKSIKSSAGFDAISQSIESIMSLKSTKESLKYAKKSLNISLKNYLDFYNKSSNFNTSAMCLAANLSGRAINISKTIAPHAVSYPFSAYYKLSHGHAVSLNLEKFLLFNFINLKKSSAGFDLLLRYKILFKIFGVKNIFELCKKINILKKQTNLIDNYKKLGINID
;
A
#
# COMPACT_ATOMS: atom_id res chain seq x y z
N MET A 1 16.91 -10.25 -2.47
CA MET A 1 15.92 -9.25 -2.00
C MET A 1 16.42 -7.85 -2.36
N TRP A 2 15.56 -6.87 -2.55
CA TRP A 2 15.84 -5.55 -3.17
C TRP A 2 16.98 -4.79 -2.45
N ASN A 3 18.19 -4.74 -3.03
CA ASN A 3 19.35 -4.12 -2.36
C ASN A 3 19.33 -2.59 -2.37
N SER A 4 18.56 -1.95 -3.25
CA SER A 4 18.38 -0.49 -3.25
C SER A 4 16.98 -0.11 -3.73
N THR A 5 16.36 0.88 -3.07
CA THR A 5 15.15 1.53 -3.56
C THR A 5 15.56 2.74 -4.37
N LYS A 6 15.35 2.69 -5.68
CA LYS A 6 15.65 3.77 -6.61
C LYS A 6 14.36 4.36 -7.17
N ILE A 7 14.30 5.66 -7.27
CA ILE A 7 13.28 6.35 -8.08
C ILE A 7 13.59 6.06 -9.55
N SER A 8 12.55 5.68 -10.30
CA SER A 8 12.65 5.28 -11.69
C SER A 8 12.05 6.35 -12.60
N THR A 9 12.43 6.32 -13.85
CA THR A 9 11.86 7.14 -14.92
C THR A 9 10.96 6.30 -15.84
N LYS A 10 10.18 6.96 -16.68
CA LYS A 10 9.42 6.30 -17.76
C LYS A 10 10.36 5.55 -18.71
N LYS A 11 11.55 6.11 -18.97
CA LYS A 11 12.58 5.48 -19.83
C LYS A 11 13.09 4.18 -19.24
N ASP A 12 13.32 4.12 -17.90
CA ASP A 12 13.75 2.89 -17.24
C ASP A 12 12.72 1.76 -17.43
N LEU A 13 11.43 2.08 -17.31
CA LEU A 13 10.35 1.13 -17.52
C LEU A 13 10.29 0.64 -18.98
N ILE A 14 10.37 1.57 -19.95
CA ILE A 14 10.33 1.24 -21.37
C ILE A 14 11.52 0.34 -21.74
N ASN A 15 12.72 0.73 -21.35
CA ASN A 15 13.94 -0.05 -21.60
C ASN A 15 13.81 -1.46 -21.02
N TYR A 16 13.40 -1.57 -19.74
CA TYR A 16 13.25 -2.87 -19.07
C TYR A 16 12.29 -3.81 -19.82
N ILE A 17 11.17 -3.30 -20.33
CA ILE A 17 10.18 -4.11 -21.08
C ILE A 17 10.67 -4.41 -22.49
N SER A 18 11.35 -3.48 -23.15
CA SER A 18 11.84 -3.63 -24.53
C SER A 18 13.04 -4.57 -24.63
N GLU A 19 13.96 -4.53 -23.67
CA GLU A 19 15.13 -5.41 -23.60
C GLU A 19 14.78 -6.88 -23.33
N LYS A 20 13.55 -7.15 -22.87
CA LYS A 20 13.06 -8.48 -22.58
C LYS A 20 12.18 -9.01 -23.71
N SER A 21 12.29 -10.30 -24.00
CA SER A 21 11.54 -10.98 -25.06
C SER A 21 10.06 -11.26 -24.72
N TYR A 22 9.42 -10.38 -23.93
CA TYR A 22 7.99 -10.51 -23.61
C TYR A 22 7.14 -10.29 -24.86
N LYS A 23 6.26 -11.26 -25.17
CA LYS A 23 5.34 -11.21 -26.33
C LYS A 23 3.91 -10.87 -25.91
N LYS A 24 3.48 -11.41 -24.76
CA LYS A 24 2.10 -11.24 -24.23
C LYS A 24 2.11 -10.54 -22.88
N ILE A 25 1.59 -9.35 -22.83
CA ILE A 25 1.53 -8.52 -21.62
C ILE A 25 0.10 -8.41 -21.13
N PHE A 26 -0.16 -8.74 -19.86
CA PHE A 26 -1.44 -8.56 -19.21
C PHE A 26 -1.37 -7.40 -18.21
N VAL A 27 -2.10 -6.33 -18.46
CA VAL A 27 -2.05 -5.12 -17.64
C VAL A 27 -3.30 -5.05 -16.76
N ILE A 28 -3.10 -5.03 -15.45
CA ILE A 28 -4.17 -4.80 -14.47
C ILE A 28 -4.06 -3.35 -13.97
N THR A 29 -5.15 -2.60 -14.07
CA THR A 29 -5.15 -1.18 -13.74
C THR A 29 -6.55 -0.69 -13.33
N GLY A 30 -6.65 0.52 -12.80
CA GLY A 30 -7.92 1.22 -12.63
C GLY A 30 -8.16 2.20 -13.78
N GLN A 31 -9.39 2.27 -14.29
CA GLN A 31 -9.74 3.11 -15.43
C GLN A 31 -9.24 4.57 -15.28
N ASN A 32 -9.54 5.16 -14.13
CA ASN A 32 -9.16 6.55 -13.87
C ASN A 32 -7.65 6.76 -13.73
N SER A 33 -6.95 5.84 -13.03
CA SER A 33 -5.50 5.95 -12.84
C SER A 33 -4.75 5.74 -14.15
N PHE A 34 -5.20 4.80 -14.99
CA PHE A 34 -4.60 4.51 -16.28
C PHE A 34 -4.60 5.72 -17.22
N ASN A 35 -5.76 6.37 -17.35
CA ASN A 35 -5.90 7.51 -18.28
C ASN A 35 -5.27 8.80 -17.71
N LYS A 36 -5.54 9.11 -16.44
CA LYS A 36 -5.12 10.38 -15.83
C LYS A 36 -3.62 10.46 -15.50
N SER A 37 -2.98 9.32 -15.20
CA SER A 37 -1.54 9.30 -14.94
C SER A 37 -0.69 9.42 -16.20
N GLY A 38 -1.27 9.24 -17.39
CA GLY A 38 -0.55 9.19 -18.64
C GLY A 38 0.18 7.86 -18.90
N ILE A 39 -0.01 6.85 -18.04
CA ILE A 39 0.63 5.53 -18.22
C ILE A 39 0.12 4.82 -19.49
N SER A 40 -1.13 5.10 -19.89
CA SER A 40 -1.71 4.60 -21.14
C SER A 40 -0.88 4.95 -22.36
N LYS A 41 -0.35 6.18 -22.41
CA LYS A 41 0.50 6.65 -23.52
C LYS A 41 1.71 5.77 -23.73
N ILE A 42 2.35 5.30 -22.64
CA ILE A 42 3.53 4.41 -22.76
C ILE A 42 3.16 3.11 -23.45
N PHE A 43 2.04 2.49 -23.07
CA PHE A 43 1.64 1.22 -23.66
C PHE A 43 1.30 1.35 -25.15
N TYR A 44 0.55 2.39 -25.51
CA TYR A 44 0.15 2.60 -26.90
C TYR A 44 1.28 3.08 -27.80
N SER A 45 2.26 3.83 -27.28
CA SER A 45 3.33 4.40 -28.10
C SER A 45 4.58 3.50 -28.20
N ASN A 46 4.83 2.60 -27.23
CA ASN A 46 6.12 1.89 -27.19
C ASN A 46 6.01 0.37 -27.32
N PHE A 47 4.80 -0.19 -27.23
CA PHE A 47 4.64 -1.65 -27.19
C PHE A 47 3.60 -2.17 -28.20
N HIS A 48 3.40 -1.47 -29.31
CA HIS A 48 2.44 -1.84 -30.37
C HIS A 48 2.72 -3.21 -31.01
N GLU A 49 3.98 -3.67 -31.04
CA GLU A 49 4.34 -4.99 -31.53
C GLU A 49 3.99 -6.14 -30.55
N LYS A 50 3.67 -5.81 -29.29
CA LYS A 50 3.38 -6.79 -28.25
C LYS A 50 1.87 -7.03 -28.15
N LYS A 51 1.46 -8.27 -27.93
CA LYS A 51 0.05 -8.59 -27.65
C LYS A 51 -0.29 -8.16 -26.24
N ILE A 52 -1.04 -7.05 -26.08
CA ILE A 52 -1.41 -6.48 -24.78
C ILE A 52 -2.88 -6.71 -24.50
N LYS A 53 -3.21 -7.17 -23.29
CA LYS A 53 -4.57 -7.27 -22.79
C LYS A 53 -4.71 -6.47 -21.50
N PHE A 54 -5.66 -5.56 -21.47
CA PHE A 54 -5.97 -4.75 -20.29
C PHE A 54 -7.12 -5.35 -19.49
N PHE A 55 -7.01 -5.28 -18.17
CA PHE A 55 -8.08 -5.56 -17.23
C PHE A 55 -8.26 -4.32 -16.34
N PHE A 56 -9.40 -3.68 -16.49
CA PHE A 56 -9.78 -2.50 -15.68
C PHE A 56 -10.60 -2.95 -14.47
N LYS A 57 -10.02 -2.80 -13.27
CA LYS A 57 -10.75 -3.10 -12.04
C LYS A 57 -11.91 -2.11 -11.84
N LYS A 58 -13.02 -2.60 -11.32
CA LYS A 58 -14.23 -1.82 -11.04
C LYS A 58 -14.41 -1.52 -9.56
N SER A 59 -14.10 -2.48 -8.68
CA SER A 59 -14.28 -2.35 -7.23
C SER A 59 -13.26 -1.40 -6.60
N SER A 60 -13.66 -0.62 -5.61
CA SER A 60 -12.76 0.24 -4.81
C SER A 60 -11.77 -0.58 -3.99
N ILE A 61 -12.25 -1.65 -3.37
CA ILE A 61 -11.46 -2.63 -2.58
C ILE A 61 -11.33 -3.95 -3.34
N PRO A 62 -10.30 -4.77 -3.10
CA PRO A 62 -10.16 -6.08 -3.76
C PRO A 62 -11.25 -7.05 -3.29
N ILE A 63 -12.09 -7.55 -4.20
CA ILE A 63 -13.17 -8.50 -3.92
C ILE A 63 -12.97 -9.82 -4.66
N ILE A 64 -13.39 -10.92 -4.06
CA ILE A 64 -13.14 -12.28 -4.57
C ILE A 64 -13.77 -12.52 -5.96
N THR A 65 -14.94 -11.95 -6.24
CA THR A 65 -15.62 -12.11 -7.52
C THR A 65 -14.84 -11.48 -8.68
N GLU A 66 -14.21 -10.34 -8.46
CA GLU A 66 -13.36 -9.67 -9.44
C GLU A 66 -12.02 -10.39 -9.60
N LEU A 67 -11.43 -10.87 -8.48
CA LEU A 67 -10.22 -11.68 -8.52
C LEU A 67 -10.40 -12.95 -9.39
N LYS A 68 -11.53 -13.65 -9.26
CA LYS A 68 -11.84 -14.81 -10.11
C LYS A 68 -11.85 -14.46 -11.60
N LYS A 69 -12.41 -13.29 -11.97
CA LYS A 69 -12.40 -12.82 -13.37
C LYS A 69 -10.98 -12.56 -13.86
N ILE A 70 -10.13 -11.96 -13.03
CA ILE A 70 -8.72 -11.71 -13.35
C ILE A 70 -7.99 -13.04 -13.57
N ILE A 71 -8.13 -14.01 -12.65
CA ILE A 71 -7.48 -15.33 -12.75
C ILE A 71 -7.93 -16.05 -14.03
N LYS A 72 -9.25 -16.03 -14.33
CA LYS A 72 -9.78 -16.61 -15.59
C LYS A 72 -9.16 -15.94 -16.82
N SER A 73 -9.08 -14.61 -16.82
CA SER A 73 -8.49 -13.85 -17.93
C SER A 73 -7.00 -14.16 -18.12
N ILE A 74 -6.23 -14.26 -17.04
CA ILE A 74 -4.81 -14.64 -17.08
C ILE A 74 -4.66 -16.07 -17.61
N LYS A 75 -5.49 -17.01 -17.13
CA LYS A 75 -5.45 -18.42 -17.58
C LYS A 75 -5.70 -18.56 -19.10
N ILE A 76 -6.65 -17.80 -19.64
CA ILE A 76 -6.98 -17.81 -21.07
C ILE A 76 -5.90 -17.12 -21.91
N PHE A 77 -5.43 -15.96 -21.46
CA PHE A 77 -4.48 -15.14 -22.20
C PHE A 77 -3.06 -15.69 -22.17
N LYS A 78 -2.67 -16.38 -21.09
CA LYS A 78 -1.33 -16.95 -20.84
C LYS A 78 -0.22 -15.92 -21.08
N PRO A 79 -0.15 -14.82 -20.27
CA PRO A 79 0.85 -13.78 -20.46
C PRO A 79 2.25 -14.24 -20.06
N ASP A 80 3.27 -13.67 -20.69
CA ASP A 80 4.66 -13.78 -20.26
C ASP A 80 4.97 -12.82 -19.12
N LEU A 81 4.28 -11.67 -19.16
CA LEU A 81 4.41 -10.56 -18.22
C LEU A 81 3.05 -10.08 -17.74
N ILE A 82 2.92 -9.92 -16.42
CA ILE A 82 1.82 -9.19 -15.80
C ILE A 82 2.34 -7.84 -15.30
N ILE A 83 1.62 -6.77 -15.60
CA ILE A 83 1.93 -5.42 -15.11
C ILE A 83 0.76 -4.94 -14.25
N ALA A 84 1.05 -4.59 -13.00
CA ALA A 84 0.11 -3.93 -12.11
C ALA A 84 0.39 -2.42 -12.11
N ALA A 85 -0.45 -1.64 -12.78
CA ALA A 85 -0.31 -0.19 -12.84
C ALA A 85 -1.43 0.48 -12.04
N GLY A 86 -1.18 0.82 -10.76
CA GLY A 86 -2.22 1.36 -9.89
C GLY A 86 -1.85 1.46 -8.42
N GLY A 87 -2.83 1.75 -7.58
CA GLY A 87 -2.68 1.72 -6.13
C GLY A 87 -2.70 0.30 -5.56
N GLY A 88 -2.63 0.17 -4.23
CA GLY A 88 -2.53 -1.12 -3.52
C GLY A 88 -3.53 -2.18 -3.98
N SER A 89 -4.80 -1.83 -4.17
CA SER A 89 -5.83 -2.81 -4.61
C SER A 89 -5.59 -3.40 -6.02
N VAL A 90 -4.97 -2.63 -6.93
CA VAL A 90 -4.55 -3.13 -8.26
C VAL A 90 -3.39 -4.11 -8.11
N ILE A 91 -2.44 -3.75 -7.24
CA ILE A 91 -1.25 -4.55 -6.97
C ILE A 91 -1.66 -5.87 -6.31
N ASP A 92 -2.57 -5.84 -5.34
CA ASP A 92 -3.07 -7.03 -4.66
C ASP A 92 -3.78 -8.00 -5.62
N TYR A 93 -4.60 -7.46 -6.53
CA TYR A 93 -5.21 -8.27 -7.59
C TYR A 93 -4.17 -8.95 -8.50
N ALA A 94 -3.13 -8.22 -8.88
CA ALA A 94 -2.10 -8.77 -9.75
C ALA A 94 -1.27 -9.85 -9.06
N LYS A 95 -0.90 -9.61 -7.81
CA LYS A 95 -0.19 -10.58 -6.96
C LYS A 95 -0.98 -11.87 -6.85
N MET A 96 -2.22 -11.81 -6.38
CA MET A 96 -3.07 -12.99 -6.20
C MET A 96 -3.45 -13.62 -7.54
N GLY A 97 -3.79 -12.82 -8.55
CA GLY A 97 -4.13 -13.26 -9.89
C GLY A 97 -3.02 -14.06 -10.56
N ASN A 98 -1.77 -13.72 -10.25
CA ASN A 98 -0.60 -14.40 -10.79
C ASN A 98 -0.33 -15.78 -10.16
N ILE A 99 -0.74 -16.00 -8.89
CA ILE A 99 -0.31 -17.21 -8.16
C ILE A 99 -1.45 -18.14 -7.75
N ILE A 100 -2.70 -17.66 -7.61
CA ILE A 100 -3.82 -18.48 -7.15
C ILE A 100 -4.46 -19.21 -8.33
N LYS A 101 -4.71 -20.52 -8.20
CA LYS A 101 -5.47 -21.29 -9.19
C LYS A 101 -6.95 -20.96 -9.13
N LEU A 102 -7.64 -20.96 -10.29
CA LEU A 102 -9.07 -20.59 -10.37
C LEU A 102 -9.96 -21.46 -9.47
N GLY A 103 -9.75 -22.77 -9.49
CA GLY A 103 -10.51 -23.71 -8.65
C GLY A 103 -10.25 -23.56 -7.15
N GLU A 104 -9.09 -23.04 -6.77
CA GLU A 104 -8.72 -22.80 -5.36
C GLU A 104 -9.17 -21.42 -4.86
N CYS A 105 -9.53 -20.49 -5.77
CA CYS A 105 -9.97 -19.15 -5.41
C CYS A 105 -11.40 -19.16 -4.85
N ASN A 106 -11.57 -19.66 -3.64
CA ASN A 106 -12.86 -19.71 -2.94
C ASN A 106 -12.69 -19.27 -1.47
N ARG A 107 -13.84 -18.99 -0.83
CA ARG A 107 -13.88 -18.49 0.55
C ARG A 107 -13.16 -19.42 1.53
N ILE A 108 -13.43 -20.72 1.44
CA ILE A 108 -12.91 -21.72 2.39
C ILE A 108 -11.39 -21.78 2.32
N ASN A 109 -10.83 -21.88 1.13
CA ASN A 109 -9.38 -21.98 0.94
C ASN A 109 -8.64 -20.71 1.39
N ILE A 110 -9.24 -19.54 1.13
CA ILE A 110 -8.66 -18.25 1.57
C ILE A 110 -8.68 -18.14 3.11
N ILE A 111 -9.83 -18.44 3.74
CA ILE A 111 -9.97 -18.35 5.20
C ILE A 111 -9.05 -19.35 5.91
N ARG A 112 -8.95 -20.58 5.38
CA ARG A 112 -8.15 -21.65 5.98
C ARG A 112 -6.70 -21.68 5.53
N SER A 113 -6.26 -20.68 4.77
CA SER A 113 -4.91 -20.60 4.18
C SER A 113 -4.50 -21.86 3.40
N ARG A 114 -5.48 -22.52 2.75
CA ARG A 114 -5.29 -23.76 1.97
C ARG A 114 -5.11 -23.46 0.48
N LEU A 115 -4.17 -22.60 0.14
CA LEU A 115 -3.90 -22.20 -1.23
C LEU A 115 -2.54 -22.76 -1.69
N ASN A 116 -2.54 -23.50 -2.80
CA ASN A 116 -1.32 -23.88 -3.49
C ASN A 116 -0.94 -22.76 -4.48
N PHE A 117 0.16 -22.10 -4.22
CA PHE A 117 0.62 -21.00 -5.03
C PHE A 117 1.54 -21.42 -6.15
N ILE A 118 1.19 -21.07 -7.38
CA ILE A 118 2.02 -21.29 -8.58
C ILE A 118 2.16 -19.98 -9.32
N LYS A 119 3.37 -19.43 -9.34
CA LYS A 119 3.67 -18.21 -10.10
C LYS A 119 3.65 -18.53 -11.60
N ARG A 120 2.78 -17.82 -12.37
CA ARG A 120 2.56 -18.09 -13.80
C ARG A 120 3.41 -17.23 -14.72
N SER A 121 3.65 -15.99 -14.31
CA SER A 121 4.28 -14.98 -15.15
C SER A 121 5.20 -14.11 -14.30
N LYS A 122 6.12 -13.41 -14.94
CA LYS A 122 6.82 -12.29 -14.27
C LYS A 122 5.80 -11.21 -13.91
N LEU A 123 5.99 -10.56 -12.76
CA LEU A 123 5.14 -9.50 -12.27
C LEU A 123 5.94 -8.21 -12.08
N ILE A 124 5.56 -7.18 -12.82
CA ILE A 124 6.06 -5.82 -12.63
C ILE A 124 4.96 -4.98 -11.97
N VAL A 125 5.36 -4.14 -11.03
CA VAL A 125 4.45 -3.23 -10.32
C VAL A 125 4.86 -1.78 -10.55
N ILE A 126 3.88 -0.95 -10.90
CA ILE A 126 4.02 0.49 -11.10
C ILE A 126 3.01 1.17 -10.16
N PRO A 127 3.40 1.54 -8.93
CA PRO A 127 2.51 2.23 -8.02
C PRO A 127 2.11 3.60 -8.57
N THR A 128 0.80 3.91 -8.52
CA THR A 128 0.28 5.24 -8.84
C THR A 128 -0.20 6.00 -7.60
N THR A 129 0.09 5.48 -6.41
CA THR A 129 -0.15 6.13 -5.11
C THR A 129 1.06 5.93 -4.22
N ALA A 130 1.38 6.92 -3.40
CA ALA A 130 2.47 6.85 -2.43
C ALA A 130 1.92 6.55 -1.03
N GLY A 131 1.63 5.27 -0.75
CA GLY A 131 1.01 4.89 0.54
C GLY A 131 1.30 3.45 0.94
N SER A 132 0.63 2.48 0.33
CA SER A 132 0.57 1.09 0.79
C SER A 132 1.88 0.31 0.80
N GLY A 133 2.86 0.69 -0.04
CA GLY A 133 4.10 -0.07 -0.22
C GLY A 133 3.88 -1.52 -0.71
N ALA A 134 2.73 -1.79 -1.34
CA ALA A 134 2.33 -3.14 -1.74
C ALA A 134 3.29 -3.79 -2.76
N GLU A 135 4.09 -2.99 -3.44
CA GLU A 135 5.10 -3.43 -4.40
C GLU A 135 6.28 -4.19 -3.77
N VAL A 136 6.42 -4.16 -2.45
CA VAL A 136 7.52 -4.84 -1.72
C VAL A 136 7.03 -5.80 -0.64
N THR A 137 5.72 -6.05 -0.54
CA THR A 137 5.16 -6.92 0.50
C THR A 137 4.88 -8.33 -0.01
N SER A 138 5.03 -9.33 0.86
CA SER A 138 4.69 -10.74 0.64
C SER A 138 3.24 -11.08 0.95
N ASN A 139 2.40 -10.08 1.18
CA ASN A 139 0.97 -10.26 1.42
C ASN A 139 0.12 -9.51 0.38
N ALA A 140 -1.12 -9.93 0.23
CA ALA A 140 -2.14 -9.27 -0.55
C ALA A 140 -3.50 -9.39 0.16
N VAL A 141 -4.36 -8.40 -0.03
CA VAL A 141 -5.64 -8.28 0.67
C VAL A 141 -6.80 -8.65 -0.24
N ILE A 142 -7.79 -9.35 0.29
CA ILE A 142 -9.04 -9.67 -0.38
C ILE A 142 -10.22 -9.52 0.56
N TYR A 143 -11.32 -9.00 0.06
CA TYR A 143 -12.57 -8.90 0.81
C TYR A 143 -13.56 -9.96 0.33
N ILE A 144 -14.16 -10.66 1.30
CA ILE A 144 -15.22 -11.65 1.09
C ILE A 144 -16.36 -11.27 2.03
N ASN A 145 -17.53 -10.94 1.49
CA ASN A 145 -18.67 -10.46 2.27
C ASN A 145 -18.30 -9.30 3.23
N LYS A 146 -17.56 -8.31 2.72
CA LYS A 146 -17.07 -7.14 3.46
C LYS A 146 -16.06 -7.44 4.58
N ILE A 147 -15.69 -8.69 4.82
CA ILE A 147 -14.66 -9.08 5.76
C ILE A 147 -13.32 -9.15 5.01
N LYS A 148 -12.29 -8.52 5.58
CA LYS A 148 -10.93 -8.51 5.02
C LYS A 148 -10.18 -9.77 5.41
N TYR A 149 -9.54 -10.38 4.44
CA TYR A 149 -8.58 -11.48 4.62
C TYR A 149 -7.24 -11.08 4.01
N SER A 150 -6.16 -11.55 4.63
CA SER A 150 -4.80 -11.42 4.10
C SER A 150 -4.33 -12.77 3.57
N VAL A 151 -3.82 -12.76 2.34
CA VAL A 151 -3.12 -13.91 1.74
C VAL A 151 -1.64 -13.62 1.85
N GLU A 152 -0.86 -14.55 2.42
CA GLU A 152 0.58 -14.37 2.63
C GLU A 152 1.38 -15.47 1.93
N SER A 153 2.40 -15.09 1.17
CA SER A 153 3.37 -15.98 0.52
C SER A 153 4.53 -15.19 -0.06
N GLU A 154 5.75 -15.69 0.02
CA GLU A 154 6.91 -15.16 -0.69
C GLU A 154 6.66 -15.03 -2.22
N LYS A 155 5.82 -15.92 -2.79
CA LYS A 155 5.46 -15.90 -4.22
C LYS A 155 4.61 -14.69 -4.62
N LEU A 156 4.02 -13.95 -3.66
CA LEU A 156 3.32 -12.69 -3.89
C LEU A 156 4.25 -11.51 -4.14
N ILE A 157 5.53 -11.64 -3.76
CA ILE A 157 6.50 -10.56 -3.99
C ILE A 157 6.67 -10.36 -5.50
N PRO A 158 6.47 -9.13 -6.02
CA PRO A 158 6.71 -8.80 -7.41
C PRO A 158 8.16 -9.04 -7.83
N ASP A 159 8.39 -9.37 -9.09
CA ASP A 159 9.75 -9.56 -9.63
C ASP A 159 10.50 -8.23 -9.79
N SER A 160 9.76 -7.16 -10.11
CA SER A 160 10.31 -5.81 -10.23
C SER A 160 9.22 -4.77 -9.90
N PHE A 161 9.66 -3.59 -9.50
CA PHE A 161 8.79 -2.43 -9.36
C PHE A 161 9.47 -1.16 -9.90
N PHE A 162 8.66 -0.21 -10.34
CA PHE A 162 9.11 1.08 -10.84
C PHE A 162 8.40 2.21 -10.10
N LEU A 163 9.13 2.94 -9.25
CA LEU A 163 8.63 4.12 -8.56
C LEU A 163 8.80 5.33 -9.47
N ILE A 164 7.78 5.64 -10.26
CA ILE A 164 7.79 6.74 -11.22
C ILE A 164 6.90 7.87 -10.68
N PRO A 165 7.49 8.96 -10.15
CA PRO A 165 6.75 10.05 -9.51
C PRO A 165 5.71 10.70 -10.42
N ASP A 166 5.97 10.75 -11.73
CA ASP A 166 5.06 11.28 -12.73
C ASP A 166 3.65 10.66 -12.66
N TYR A 167 3.55 9.37 -12.29
CA TYR A 167 2.28 8.67 -12.19
C TYR A 167 1.54 8.90 -10.86
N VAL A 168 2.24 9.50 -9.90
CA VAL A 168 1.72 9.84 -8.57
C VAL A 168 1.41 11.33 -8.45
N TRP A 169 2.12 12.17 -9.18
CA TRP A 169 2.01 13.63 -9.11
C TRP A 169 0.58 14.15 -9.25
N GLY A 170 -0.12 13.75 -10.32
CA GLY A 170 -1.44 14.28 -10.71
C GLY A 170 -2.63 13.65 -9.96
N VAL A 171 -2.42 12.82 -8.94
CA VAL A 171 -3.54 12.22 -8.21
C VAL A 171 -4.28 13.25 -7.36
N LYS A 172 -5.57 13.01 -7.11
CA LYS A 172 -6.43 13.90 -6.31
C LYS A 172 -5.87 14.11 -4.90
N LYS A 173 -6.06 15.30 -4.33
CA LYS A 173 -5.66 15.63 -2.95
C LYS A 173 -6.15 14.61 -1.92
N SER A 174 -7.39 14.13 -2.02
CA SER A 174 -7.93 13.08 -1.14
C SER A 174 -7.17 11.76 -1.19
N ILE A 175 -6.62 11.39 -2.36
CA ILE A 175 -5.77 10.21 -2.51
C ILE A 175 -4.39 10.48 -1.89
N LYS A 176 -3.80 11.65 -2.13
CA LYS A 176 -2.51 12.05 -1.52
C LYS A 176 -2.58 12.06 -0.01
N SER A 177 -3.66 12.64 0.52
CA SER A 177 -3.94 12.70 1.95
C SER A 177 -3.98 11.29 2.55
N SER A 178 -4.89 10.46 2.08
CA SER A 178 -5.06 9.11 2.58
C SER A 178 -3.80 8.24 2.40
N ALA A 179 -3.22 8.24 1.19
CA ALA A 179 -2.06 7.40 0.91
C ALA A 179 -0.82 7.83 1.72
N GLY A 180 -0.53 9.13 1.78
CA GLY A 180 0.61 9.61 2.56
C GLY A 180 0.47 9.35 4.05
N PHE A 181 -0.75 9.49 4.59
CA PHE A 181 -1.02 9.16 5.99
C PHE A 181 -0.91 7.65 6.26
N ASP A 182 -1.27 6.80 5.28
CA ASP A 182 -1.08 5.35 5.35
C ASP A 182 0.40 4.99 5.55
N ALA A 183 1.30 5.57 4.76
CA ALA A 183 2.75 5.37 4.91
C ALA A 183 3.28 5.85 6.29
N ILE A 184 2.76 6.98 6.81
CA ILE A 184 3.07 7.46 8.16
C ILE A 184 2.61 6.46 9.21
N SER A 185 1.35 6.01 9.12
CA SER A 185 0.76 5.05 10.07
C SER A 185 1.50 3.72 10.07
N GLN A 186 1.78 3.16 8.90
CA GLN A 186 2.56 1.93 8.75
C GLN A 186 3.93 2.05 9.42
N SER A 187 4.60 3.18 9.25
CA SER A 187 5.90 3.42 9.86
C SER A 187 5.83 3.49 11.39
N ILE A 188 4.84 4.21 11.93
CA ILE A 188 4.60 4.28 13.37
C ILE A 188 4.26 2.90 13.94
N GLU A 189 3.33 2.20 13.30
CA GLU A 189 2.91 0.87 13.74
C GLU A 189 4.03 -0.16 13.66
N SER A 190 4.87 -0.09 12.63
CA SER A 190 6.06 -0.95 12.53
C SER A 190 7.07 -0.69 13.66
N ILE A 191 7.26 0.55 14.08
CA ILE A 191 8.10 0.91 15.24
C ILE A 191 7.54 0.29 16.52
N MET A 192 6.22 0.29 16.67
CA MET A 192 5.51 -0.16 17.88
C MET A 192 5.16 -1.66 17.88
N SER A 193 5.27 -2.35 16.75
CA SER A 193 4.89 -3.76 16.60
C SER A 193 5.74 -4.69 17.46
N LEU A 194 5.11 -5.70 18.08
CA LEU A 194 5.81 -6.77 18.79
C LEU A 194 6.75 -7.58 17.89
N LYS A 195 6.49 -7.60 16.58
CA LYS A 195 7.33 -8.24 15.56
C LYS A 195 8.39 -7.31 14.98
N SER A 196 8.59 -6.13 15.57
CA SER A 196 9.61 -5.17 15.11
C SER A 196 11.02 -5.73 15.29
N THR A 197 11.81 -5.67 14.23
CA THR A 197 13.23 -6.06 14.23
C THR A 197 14.12 -4.83 14.05
N LYS A 198 15.45 -4.98 14.20
CA LYS A 198 16.41 -3.92 13.90
C LYS A 198 16.26 -3.41 12.46
N GLU A 199 16.00 -4.32 11.52
CA GLU A 199 15.83 -4.01 10.11
C GLU A 199 14.53 -3.25 9.84
N SER A 200 13.39 -3.75 10.32
CA SER A 200 12.10 -3.07 10.17
C SER A 200 12.11 -1.69 10.81
N LEU A 201 12.77 -1.55 11.97
CA LEU A 201 12.93 -0.27 12.66
C LEU A 201 13.75 0.73 11.83
N LYS A 202 14.81 0.27 11.14
CA LYS A 202 15.61 1.11 10.23
C LYS A 202 14.74 1.64 9.08
N TYR A 203 13.96 0.78 8.42
CA TYR A 203 13.07 1.18 7.34
C TYR A 203 11.96 2.11 7.84
N ALA A 204 11.31 1.78 8.93
CA ALA A 204 10.22 2.58 9.50
C ALA A 204 10.68 4.00 9.92
N LYS A 205 11.82 4.10 10.61
CA LYS A 205 12.40 5.41 10.97
C LYS A 205 12.72 6.25 9.75
N LYS A 206 13.35 5.66 8.73
CA LYS A 206 13.69 6.36 7.49
C LYS A 206 12.43 6.82 6.75
N SER A 207 11.43 5.94 6.61
CA SER A 207 10.15 6.27 6.01
C SER A 207 9.45 7.41 6.74
N LEU A 208 9.34 7.33 8.07
CA LEU A 208 8.64 8.33 8.87
C LEU A 208 9.29 9.72 8.79
N ASN A 209 10.63 9.79 8.86
CA ASN A 209 11.35 11.05 8.70
C ASN A 209 11.12 11.69 7.31
N ILE A 210 11.17 10.88 6.24
CA ILE A 210 10.92 11.36 4.88
C ILE A 210 9.47 11.82 4.74
N SER A 211 8.50 11.04 5.25
CA SER A 211 7.08 11.37 5.18
C SER A 211 6.78 12.67 5.90
N LEU A 212 7.19 12.83 7.15
CA LEU A 212 6.89 14.04 7.93
C LEU A 212 7.48 15.30 7.31
N LYS A 213 8.63 15.20 6.65
CA LYS A 213 9.26 16.34 5.98
C LYS A 213 8.55 16.74 4.68
N ASN A 214 7.91 15.80 3.98
CA ASN A 214 7.42 16.03 2.62
C ASN A 214 5.90 15.93 2.46
N TYR A 215 5.17 15.36 3.41
CA TYR A 215 3.76 15.01 3.26
C TYR A 215 2.85 16.23 3.04
N LEU A 216 3.03 17.30 3.78
CA LEU A 216 2.23 18.52 3.63
C LEU A 216 2.47 19.20 2.27
N ASP A 217 3.73 19.29 1.83
CA ASP A 217 4.07 19.85 0.54
C ASP A 217 3.56 18.96 -0.59
N PHE A 218 3.68 17.64 -0.46
CA PHE A 218 3.10 16.69 -1.40
C PHE A 218 1.57 16.83 -1.51
N TYR A 219 0.88 17.09 -0.41
CA TYR A 219 -0.55 17.32 -0.40
C TYR A 219 -0.93 18.67 -1.01
N ASN A 220 -0.28 19.76 -0.59
CA ASN A 220 -0.64 21.12 -0.95
C ASN A 220 -0.14 21.53 -2.34
N LYS A 221 1.17 21.34 -2.61
CA LYS A 221 1.88 21.76 -3.80
C LYS A 221 2.90 20.71 -4.22
N SER A 222 2.41 19.64 -4.85
CA SER A 222 3.30 18.56 -5.32
C SER A 222 4.36 19.10 -6.27
N SER A 223 5.57 18.62 -6.07
CA SER A 223 6.72 18.79 -6.94
C SER A 223 7.32 17.42 -7.26
N ASN A 224 8.24 17.34 -8.21
CA ASN A 224 8.97 16.10 -8.46
C ASN A 224 9.71 15.63 -7.21
N PHE A 225 10.32 16.56 -6.47
CA PHE A 225 11.07 16.30 -5.25
C PHE A 225 10.20 15.65 -4.16
N ASN A 226 9.13 16.33 -3.72
CA ASN A 226 8.29 15.81 -2.63
C ASN A 226 7.47 14.58 -3.04
N THR A 227 7.09 14.46 -4.32
CA THR A 227 6.43 13.25 -4.85
C THR A 227 7.38 12.06 -4.84
N SER A 228 8.62 12.23 -5.29
CA SER A 228 9.67 11.21 -5.23
C SER A 228 9.96 10.78 -3.80
N ALA A 229 10.06 11.75 -2.88
CA ALA A 229 10.26 11.49 -1.47
C ALA A 229 9.11 10.66 -0.88
N MET A 230 7.85 10.97 -1.19
CA MET A 230 6.71 10.20 -0.71
C MET A 230 6.62 8.80 -1.34
N CYS A 231 6.98 8.63 -2.61
CA CYS A 231 7.10 7.30 -3.23
C CYS A 231 8.14 6.44 -2.50
N LEU A 232 9.31 7.02 -2.20
CA LEU A 232 10.36 6.35 -1.44
C LEU A 232 9.90 6.02 -0.01
N ALA A 233 9.23 6.94 0.66
CA ALA A 233 8.70 6.73 2.01
C ALA A 233 7.68 5.58 2.04
N ALA A 234 6.73 5.54 1.10
CA ALA A 234 5.75 4.46 0.97
C ALA A 234 6.42 3.09 0.73
N ASN A 235 7.43 3.03 -0.12
CA ASN A 235 8.20 1.80 -0.33
C ASN A 235 8.91 1.35 0.95
N LEU A 236 9.54 2.26 1.67
CA LEU A 236 10.22 1.96 2.93
C LEU A 236 9.24 1.52 4.02
N SER A 237 8.06 2.14 4.12
CA SER A 237 7.01 1.70 5.06
C SER A 237 6.52 0.29 4.71
N GLY A 238 6.33 0.00 3.41
CA GLY A 238 6.01 -1.34 2.94
C GLY A 238 7.05 -2.39 3.33
N ARG A 239 8.35 -2.09 3.19
CA ARG A 239 9.44 -2.97 3.66
C ARG A 239 9.38 -3.18 5.17
N ALA A 240 9.10 -2.12 5.92
CA ALA A 240 9.00 -2.20 7.37
C ALA A 240 7.87 -3.14 7.80
N ILE A 241 6.65 -2.93 7.28
CA ILE A 241 5.48 -3.77 7.64
C ILE A 241 5.53 -5.17 7.03
N ASN A 242 6.29 -5.38 5.97
CA ASN A 242 6.52 -6.74 5.47
C ASN A 242 7.19 -7.63 6.52
N ILE A 243 8.06 -7.04 7.34
CA ILE A 243 8.76 -7.73 8.44
C ILE A 243 7.90 -7.70 9.71
N SER A 244 7.54 -6.49 10.18
CA SER A 244 6.94 -6.27 11.50
C SER A 244 5.43 -6.46 11.55
N LYS A 245 4.76 -6.47 10.40
CA LYS A 245 3.30 -6.30 10.26
C LYS A 245 2.84 -4.94 10.83
N THR A 246 1.55 -4.65 10.66
CA THR A 246 0.86 -3.54 11.32
C THR A 246 0.20 -4.02 12.62
N ILE A 247 -0.36 -3.11 13.42
CA ILE A 247 -0.99 -3.41 14.69
C ILE A 247 -2.46 -2.96 14.72
N ALA A 248 -3.02 -2.72 15.91
CA ALA A 248 -4.43 -2.47 16.12
C ALA A 248 -5.05 -1.34 15.26
N PRO A 249 -4.43 -0.16 15.03
CA PRO A 249 -5.02 0.89 14.18
C PRO A 249 -5.42 0.39 12.79
N HIS A 250 -4.55 -0.38 12.14
CA HIS A 250 -4.87 -1.01 10.86
C HIS A 250 -5.96 -2.07 10.98
N ALA A 251 -5.88 -2.94 12.00
CA ALA A 251 -6.84 -4.03 12.18
C ALA A 251 -8.28 -3.51 12.35
N VAL A 252 -8.48 -2.48 13.16
CA VAL A 252 -9.81 -1.88 13.39
C VAL A 252 -10.26 -0.94 12.26
N SER A 253 -9.38 -0.59 11.33
CA SER A 253 -9.73 0.28 10.19
C SER A 253 -10.57 -0.40 9.11
N TYR A 254 -10.53 -1.72 9.03
CA TYR A 254 -11.11 -2.47 7.90
C TYR A 254 -12.63 -2.32 7.74
N PRO A 255 -13.45 -2.34 8.80
CA PRO A 255 -14.87 -2.07 8.71
C PRO A 255 -15.17 -0.69 8.12
N PHE A 256 -14.42 0.34 8.48
CA PHE A 256 -14.63 1.69 7.94
C PHE A 256 -14.44 1.75 6.41
N SER A 257 -13.48 1.01 5.88
CA SER A 257 -13.31 0.90 4.42
C SER A 257 -14.39 0.06 3.77
N ALA A 258 -14.82 -1.05 4.39
CA ALA A 258 -15.75 -2.00 3.80
C ALA A 258 -17.20 -1.51 3.83
N TYR A 259 -17.64 -0.85 4.90
CA TYR A 259 -19.01 -0.42 5.12
C TYR A 259 -19.23 1.05 4.75
N TYR A 260 -18.28 1.92 5.12
CA TYR A 260 -18.42 3.38 4.92
C TYR A 260 -17.63 3.91 3.72
N LYS A 261 -16.97 3.02 2.96
CA LYS A 261 -16.21 3.34 1.73
C LYS A 261 -15.09 4.36 1.95
N LEU A 262 -14.58 4.49 3.19
CA LEU A 262 -13.44 5.33 3.47
C LEU A 262 -12.19 4.76 2.79
N SER A 263 -11.36 5.64 2.26
CA SER A 263 -10.04 5.24 1.77
C SER A 263 -9.19 4.70 2.93
N HIS A 264 -8.35 3.70 2.65
CA HIS A 264 -7.69 2.90 3.70
C HIS A 264 -6.91 3.74 4.72
N GLY A 265 -6.00 4.61 4.27
CA GLY A 265 -5.24 5.45 5.19
C GLY A 265 -6.09 6.46 5.96
N HIS A 266 -7.24 6.90 5.41
CA HIS A 266 -8.22 7.71 6.16
C HIS A 266 -8.87 6.86 7.26
N ALA A 267 -9.28 5.63 6.95
CA ALA A 267 -9.84 4.72 7.95
C ALA A 267 -8.85 4.42 9.10
N VAL A 268 -7.56 4.24 8.77
CA VAL A 268 -6.49 4.06 9.78
C VAL A 268 -6.33 5.32 10.63
N SER A 269 -6.42 6.50 10.01
CA SER A 269 -6.22 7.79 10.70
C SER A 269 -7.23 8.05 11.83
N LEU A 270 -8.41 7.42 11.80
CA LEU A 270 -9.43 7.57 12.84
C LEU A 270 -9.01 7.00 14.20
N ASN A 271 -8.04 6.07 14.20
CA ASN A 271 -7.72 5.30 15.39
C ASN A 271 -6.25 5.42 15.84
N LEU A 272 -5.36 5.91 14.99
CA LEU A 272 -3.91 5.83 15.22
C LEU A 272 -3.49 6.46 16.56
N GLU A 273 -3.82 7.74 16.79
CA GLU A 273 -3.39 8.44 18.00
C GLU A 273 -4.11 7.92 19.25
N LYS A 274 -5.33 7.41 19.11
CA LYS A 274 -6.09 6.82 20.22
C LYS A 274 -5.41 5.54 20.73
N PHE A 275 -4.97 4.67 19.82
CA PHE A 275 -4.20 3.49 20.21
C PHE A 275 -2.81 3.82 20.74
N LEU A 276 -2.14 4.84 20.20
CA LEU A 276 -0.86 5.29 20.74
C LEU A 276 -1.02 5.77 22.18
N LEU A 277 -2.03 6.60 22.46
CA LEU A 277 -2.33 7.08 23.81
C LEU A 277 -2.68 5.92 24.75
N PHE A 278 -3.59 5.03 24.33
CA PHE A 278 -4.01 3.88 25.11
C PHE A 278 -2.80 2.98 25.49
N ASN A 279 -1.96 2.66 24.53
CA ASN A 279 -0.78 1.83 24.76
C ASN A 279 0.24 2.53 25.68
N PHE A 280 0.39 3.85 25.57
CA PHE A 280 1.29 4.61 26.46
C PHE A 280 0.82 4.60 27.90
N ILE A 281 -0.47 4.77 28.14
CA ILE A 281 -1.06 4.72 29.49
C ILE A 281 -0.93 3.30 30.09
N ASN A 282 -0.96 2.28 29.25
CA ASN A 282 -0.90 0.86 29.67
C ASN A 282 0.49 0.21 29.47
N LEU A 283 1.57 0.99 29.44
CA LEU A 283 2.94 0.47 29.23
C LEU A 283 3.29 -0.72 30.13
N LYS A 284 2.92 -0.67 31.42
CA LYS A 284 3.18 -1.74 32.41
C LYS A 284 2.49 -3.07 32.07
N LYS A 285 1.44 -3.05 31.26
CA LYS A 285 0.68 -4.24 30.82
C LYS A 285 1.19 -4.81 29.48
N SER A 286 2.26 -4.21 28.93
CA SER A 286 2.80 -4.64 27.63
C SER A 286 3.50 -5.99 27.73
N SER A 287 3.24 -6.87 26.77
CA SER A 287 3.95 -8.14 26.56
C SER A 287 5.12 -8.02 25.55
N ALA A 288 5.57 -6.79 25.27
CA ALA A 288 6.67 -6.57 24.32
C ALA A 288 7.98 -7.14 24.86
N GLY A 289 8.71 -7.91 24.04
CA GLY A 289 10.06 -8.39 24.34
C GLY A 289 11.15 -7.29 24.27
N PHE A 290 10.77 -6.03 24.27
CA PHE A 290 11.65 -4.85 24.25
C PHE A 290 11.02 -3.72 25.06
N ASP A 291 11.84 -2.75 25.48
CA ASP A 291 11.35 -1.55 26.16
C ASP A 291 10.48 -0.68 25.22
N LEU A 292 9.16 -0.74 25.45
CA LEU A 292 8.19 0.01 24.67
C LEU A 292 8.33 1.53 24.86
N LEU A 293 8.77 1.98 26.05
CA LEU A 293 9.02 3.40 26.30
C LEU A 293 10.14 3.95 25.39
N LEU A 294 11.17 3.17 25.12
CA LEU A 294 12.21 3.56 24.17
C LEU A 294 11.66 3.74 22.75
N ARG A 295 10.64 2.96 22.36
CA ARG A 295 9.97 3.14 21.07
C ARG A 295 9.19 4.45 21.02
N TYR A 296 8.51 4.84 22.10
CA TYR A 296 7.89 6.15 22.21
C TYR A 296 8.91 7.28 22.17
N LYS A 297 10.04 7.17 22.84
CA LYS A 297 11.14 8.15 22.76
C LYS A 297 11.65 8.32 21.32
N ILE A 298 11.71 7.24 20.54
CA ILE A 298 12.02 7.32 19.10
C ILE A 298 10.97 8.15 18.35
N LEU A 299 9.68 7.90 18.58
CA LEU A 299 8.60 8.67 17.97
C LEU A 299 8.65 10.13 18.40
N PHE A 300 8.86 10.42 19.70
CA PHE A 300 8.97 11.79 20.20
C PHE A 300 10.11 12.54 19.51
N LYS A 301 11.27 11.91 19.39
CA LYS A 301 12.42 12.49 18.69
C LYS A 301 12.11 12.80 17.22
N ILE A 302 11.49 11.85 16.50
CA ILE A 302 11.16 12.02 15.06
C ILE A 302 10.12 13.11 14.84
N PHE A 303 9.11 13.20 15.71
CA PHE A 303 8.06 14.23 15.64
C PHE A 303 8.51 15.58 16.23
N GLY A 304 9.65 15.65 16.93
CA GLY A 304 10.10 16.85 17.62
C GLY A 304 9.15 17.26 18.75
N VAL A 305 8.72 16.30 19.58
CA VAL A 305 7.78 16.49 20.71
C VAL A 305 8.36 15.89 21.99
N LYS A 306 7.84 16.31 23.15
CA LYS A 306 8.37 15.91 24.47
C LYS A 306 7.60 14.74 25.11
N ASN A 307 6.34 14.55 24.77
CA ASN A 307 5.45 13.59 25.41
C ASN A 307 4.36 13.07 24.47
N ILE A 308 3.57 12.10 24.98
CA ILE A 308 2.51 11.45 24.20
C ILE A 308 1.39 12.43 23.80
N PHE A 309 1.05 13.41 24.64
CA PHE A 309 -0.03 14.34 24.35
C PHE A 309 0.35 15.28 23.19
N GLU A 310 1.61 15.74 23.18
CA GLU A 310 2.15 16.52 22.06
C GLU A 310 2.22 15.70 20.78
N LEU A 311 2.59 14.40 20.86
CA LEU A 311 2.58 13.48 19.72
C LEU A 311 1.18 13.35 19.13
N CYS A 312 0.17 13.07 19.95
CA CYS A 312 -1.22 12.95 19.51
C CYS A 312 -1.73 14.27 18.90
N LYS A 313 -1.40 15.41 19.54
CA LYS A 313 -1.74 16.75 19.01
C LYS A 313 -1.12 16.97 17.63
N LYS A 314 0.16 16.60 17.43
CA LYS A 314 0.85 16.76 16.15
C LYS A 314 0.24 15.88 15.05
N ILE A 315 -0.11 14.63 15.35
CA ILE A 315 -0.83 13.74 14.45
C ILE A 315 -2.18 14.35 14.05
N ASN A 316 -2.95 14.88 15.01
CA ASN A 316 -4.23 15.51 14.74
C ASN A 316 -4.10 16.80 13.89
N ILE A 317 -3.04 17.57 14.09
CA ILE A 317 -2.74 18.72 13.21
C ILE A 317 -2.50 18.25 11.77
N LEU A 318 -1.69 17.21 11.56
CA LEU A 318 -1.45 16.66 10.23
C LEU A 318 -2.76 16.19 9.56
N LYS A 319 -3.65 15.50 10.31
CA LYS A 319 -4.96 15.09 9.80
C LYS A 319 -5.78 16.29 9.33
N LYS A 320 -5.88 17.34 10.17
CA LYS A 320 -6.61 18.58 9.83
C LYS A 320 -6.02 19.25 8.58
N GLN A 321 -4.72 19.44 8.54
CA GLN A 321 -4.02 20.12 7.43
C GLN A 321 -4.15 19.38 6.10
N THR A 322 -4.40 18.07 6.12
CA THR A 322 -4.56 17.23 4.93
C THR A 322 -6.00 16.79 4.70
N ASN A 323 -6.95 17.39 5.40
CA ASN A 323 -8.38 17.19 5.24
C ASN A 323 -8.85 15.73 5.49
N LEU A 324 -8.17 15.04 6.42
CA LEU A 324 -8.63 13.75 6.95
C LEU A 324 -9.64 14.02 8.07
N ILE A 325 -10.92 13.91 7.72
CA ILE A 325 -12.02 14.18 8.64
C ILE A 325 -12.01 13.15 9.77
N ASP A 326 -11.96 13.62 11.03
CA ASP A 326 -11.95 12.79 12.24
C ASP A 326 -13.25 12.97 13.06
N ASN A 327 -14.36 13.02 12.38
CA ASN A 327 -15.67 13.16 12.99
C ASN A 327 -16.60 12.08 12.42
N TYR A 328 -16.93 11.08 13.24
CA TYR A 328 -17.74 9.94 12.84
C TYR A 328 -19.11 10.35 12.27
N LYS A 329 -19.80 11.30 12.88
CA LYS A 329 -21.10 11.81 12.41
C LYS A 329 -20.99 12.41 11.00
N LYS A 330 -19.95 13.22 10.74
CA LYS A 330 -19.70 13.78 9.39
C LYS A 330 -19.32 12.73 8.37
N LEU A 331 -18.82 11.59 8.80
CA LEU A 331 -18.47 10.44 7.94
C LEU A 331 -19.63 9.47 7.75
N GLY A 332 -20.80 9.76 8.33
CA GLY A 332 -21.97 8.87 8.28
C GLY A 332 -21.79 7.59 9.10
N ILE A 333 -20.90 7.61 10.09
CA ILE A 333 -20.62 6.46 10.95
C ILE A 333 -21.50 6.59 12.19
N ASN A 334 -22.47 5.69 12.33
CA ASN A 334 -23.27 5.55 13.53
C ASN A 334 -22.47 4.80 14.59
N ILE A 335 -22.63 5.21 15.83
CA ILE A 335 -21.89 4.66 16.99
C ILE A 335 -22.79 3.71 17.78
N ASP A 336 -24.07 3.59 17.39
CA ASP A 336 -25.07 2.72 18.03
C ASP A 336 -24.90 1.25 17.64
#